data_c4d4676f1c1a0eadd86ce86ce3b501c0
#
_entry.id   c4d4676f1c1a0eadd86ce86ce3b501c0
#
_cell.length_a   1.000
_cell.length_b   1.000
_cell.length_c   1.000
_cell.angle_alpha   90.00
_cell.angle_beta   90.00
_cell.angle_gamma   90.00
#
_symmetry.space_group_name_H-M   'P 1'
#
loop_
_entity.id
_entity.type
_entity.pdbx_description
1 polymer ?
#
loop_
_entity_poly.entity_id
_entity_poly.type
_entity_poly.pdbx_seq_one_letter_code
_entity_poly.pdbx_strand_id
1 'polypeptide(L)'
;RDKRFSGTFRLPVIPKSKYEICVLGNAKHCEKAEQIGVDKMNVDDLKKFNKNKKIVKKFARQYDAFLSSDTLIKKIPRLLGPGLNKAGKFPTLLTSNEDIKEKAENIMSTIKFQMKKVLCLNVSVGNAEMSAADVKANVKLACNFLASLLKKNWQNIKVVYIKSTMGPALQIFF
;
A
#
# COMPACT_ATOMS: atom_id res chain seq x y z
N ARG A 1 -22.46 -15.66 -0.06
CA ARG A 1 -21.74 -14.46 0.44
C ARG A 1 -20.25 -14.76 0.41
N ASP A 2 -19.44 -13.86 -0.19
CA ASP A 2 -18.00 -13.99 -0.16
C ASP A 2 -17.45 -13.74 1.24
N LYS A 3 -16.52 -14.60 1.64
CA LYS A 3 -15.75 -14.38 2.86
C LYS A 3 -14.81 -13.19 2.65
N ARG A 4 -14.28 -12.63 3.74
CA ARG A 4 -13.23 -11.62 3.65
C ARG A 4 -12.07 -12.12 2.80
N PHE A 5 -11.66 -11.33 1.83
CA PHE A 5 -10.53 -11.65 0.96
C PHE A 5 -9.51 -10.50 0.97
N SER A 6 -8.30 -10.83 0.61
CA SER A 6 -7.22 -9.88 0.36
C SER A 6 -6.41 -10.39 -0.82
N GLY A 7 -6.18 -9.54 -1.79
CA GLY A 7 -5.34 -9.82 -2.94
C GLY A 7 -4.49 -8.60 -3.28
N THR A 8 -3.28 -8.85 -3.76
CA THR A 8 -2.36 -7.82 -4.24
C THR A 8 -2.13 -8.02 -5.73
N PHE A 9 -2.05 -6.93 -6.45
CA PHE A 9 -1.88 -6.92 -7.89
C PHE A 9 -0.97 -5.77 -8.31
N ARG A 10 -0.09 -6.02 -9.28
CA ARG A 10 0.82 -5.01 -9.82
C ARG A 10 0.19 -4.33 -11.03
N LEU A 11 0.10 -3.00 -10.98
CA LEU A 11 -0.35 -2.19 -12.10
C LEU A 11 0.81 -1.97 -13.10
N PRO A 12 0.50 -1.88 -14.41
CA PRO A 12 1.50 -1.56 -15.43
C PRO A 12 2.04 -0.14 -15.32
N VAL A 13 1.22 0.80 -14.86
CA VAL A 13 1.61 2.20 -14.65
C VAL A 13 1.39 2.59 -13.21
N ILE A 14 2.38 3.24 -12.60
CA ILE A 14 2.34 3.67 -11.19
C ILE A 14 1.22 4.69 -10.98
N PRO A 15 0.24 4.42 -10.09
CA PRO A 15 -0.94 5.27 -9.93
C PRO A 15 -0.67 6.60 -9.19
N LYS A 16 0.43 6.72 -8.46
CA LYS A 16 0.74 7.88 -7.62
C LYS A 16 2.13 8.40 -7.94
N SER A 17 2.25 9.65 -8.37
CA SER A 17 3.53 10.27 -8.74
C SER A 17 4.43 10.57 -7.54
N LYS A 18 3.86 11.02 -6.43
CA LYS A 18 4.59 11.28 -5.18
C LYS A 18 4.31 10.19 -4.18
N TYR A 19 5.31 9.41 -3.86
CA TYR A 19 5.20 8.28 -2.95
C TYR A 19 6.28 8.34 -1.88
N GLU A 20 5.88 8.52 -0.64
CA GLU A 20 6.78 8.63 0.49
C GLU A 20 6.94 7.25 1.16
N ILE A 21 8.18 6.75 1.16
CA ILE A 21 8.53 5.46 1.74
C ILE A 21 9.48 5.71 2.91
N CYS A 22 9.31 4.94 3.99
CA CYS A 22 10.23 4.92 5.11
C CYS A 22 10.80 3.52 5.31
N VAL A 23 12.12 3.43 5.45
CA VAL A 23 12.84 2.18 5.71
C VAL A 23 13.04 2.00 7.21
N LEU A 24 12.45 0.94 7.77
CA LEU A 24 12.64 0.52 9.15
C LEU A 24 13.71 -0.57 9.17
N GLY A 25 14.97 -0.18 9.33
CA GLY A 25 16.09 -1.07 9.04
C GLY A 25 17.11 -1.19 10.15
N ASN A 26 18.00 -2.17 9.97
CA ASN A 26 19.26 -2.27 10.67
C ASN A 26 20.25 -1.23 10.11
N ALA A 27 21.39 -1.02 10.78
CA ALA A 27 22.40 -0.06 10.35
C ALA A 27 22.74 -0.15 8.84
N LYS A 28 22.96 -1.34 8.32
CA LYS A 28 23.26 -1.59 6.89
C LYS A 28 22.16 -1.10 5.94
N HIS A 29 20.88 -1.35 6.27
CA HIS A 29 19.76 -0.90 5.46
C HIS A 29 19.53 0.60 5.60
N CYS A 30 19.80 1.17 6.76
CA CYS A 30 19.73 2.61 6.99
C CYS A 30 20.78 3.36 6.19
N GLU A 31 22.02 2.87 6.11
CA GLU A 31 23.09 3.44 5.29
C GLU A 31 22.72 3.41 3.79
N LYS A 32 22.23 2.26 3.30
CA LYS A 32 21.73 2.15 1.92
C LYS A 32 20.56 3.11 1.63
N ALA A 33 19.63 3.24 2.57
CA ALA A 33 18.49 4.15 2.42
C ALA A 33 18.94 5.62 2.35
N GLU A 34 19.93 6.00 3.15
CA GLU A 34 20.52 7.34 3.14
C GLU A 34 21.19 7.67 1.81
N GLN A 35 21.95 6.73 1.24
CA GLN A 35 22.57 6.88 -0.08
C GLN A 35 21.55 7.12 -1.20
N ILE A 36 20.35 6.59 -1.05
CA ILE A 36 19.25 6.69 -2.02
C ILE A 36 18.37 7.92 -1.75
N GLY A 37 18.51 8.55 -0.57
CA GLY A 37 17.68 9.68 -0.16
C GLY A 37 16.27 9.27 0.32
N VAL A 38 16.11 8.04 0.82
CA VAL A 38 14.86 7.54 1.40
C VAL A 38 14.90 7.68 2.91
N ASP A 39 13.80 8.13 3.50
CA ASP A 39 13.67 8.27 4.95
C ASP A 39 13.91 6.93 5.67
N LYS A 40 14.66 7.00 6.75
CA LYS A 40 15.05 5.84 7.54
C LYS A 40 14.71 6.00 9.02
N MET A 41 14.46 4.88 9.68
CA MET A 41 14.33 4.82 11.13
C MET A 41 15.03 3.59 11.69
N ASN A 42 15.78 3.81 12.76
CA ASN A 42 16.44 2.77 13.53
C ASN A 42 15.52 2.21 14.62
N VAL A 43 15.91 1.07 15.19
CA VAL A 43 15.16 0.41 16.29
C VAL A 43 14.99 1.34 17.49
N ASP A 44 15.99 2.16 17.80
CA ASP A 44 15.97 3.04 18.96
C ASP A 44 15.00 4.21 18.77
N ASP A 45 14.87 4.70 17.55
CA ASP A 45 13.85 5.69 17.21
C ASP A 45 12.44 5.11 17.32
N LEU A 46 12.26 3.86 16.91
CA LEU A 46 10.97 3.16 17.07
C LEU A 46 10.61 2.93 18.54
N LYS A 47 11.58 2.71 19.43
CA LYS A 47 11.34 2.60 20.87
C LYS A 47 10.85 3.92 21.48
N LYS A 48 11.30 5.08 20.98
CA LYS A 48 10.87 6.41 21.43
C LYS A 48 9.36 6.64 21.30
N PHE A 49 8.70 5.94 20.38
CA PHE A 49 7.23 6.01 20.23
C PHE A 49 6.45 5.43 21.42
N ASN A 50 7.08 4.60 22.26
CA ASN A 50 6.49 4.04 23.50
C ASN A 50 5.08 3.47 23.31
N LYS A 51 4.78 2.86 22.15
CA LYS A 51 3.46 2.34 21.77
C LYS A 51 2.32 3.38 21.81
N ASN A 52 2.65 4.66 21.77
CA ASN A 52 1.64 5.73 21.81
C ASN A 52 0.84 5.74 20.50
N LYS A 53 -0.44 5.37 20.61
CA LYS A 53 -1.36 5.22 19.47
C LYS A 53 -1.49 6.50 18.63
N LYS A 54 -1.47 7.68 19.29
CA LYS A 54 -1.61 8.97 18.59
C LYS A 54 -0.38 9.27 17.73
N ILE A 55 0.82 9.07 18.29
CA ILE A 55 2.09 9.33 17.61
C ILE A 55 2.27 8.35 16.44
N VAL A 56 2.04 7.04 16.68
CA VAL A 56 2.12 6.01 15.63
C VAL A 56 1.11 6.28 14.50
N LYS A 57 -0.10 6.77 14.82
CA LYS A 57 -1.08 7.13 13.79
C LYS A 57 -0.63 8.35 12.98
N LYS A 58 -0.02 9.36 13.60
CA LYS A 58 0.55 10.52 12.90
C LYS A 58 1.69 10.09 11.99
N PHE A 59 2.60 9.27 12.48
CA PHE A 59 3.70 8.67 11.72
C PHE A 59 3.20 7.84 10.52
N ALA A 60 2.21 6.97 10.73
CA ALA A 60 1.63 6.17 9.65
C ALA A 60 0.92 7.00 8.56
N ARG A 61 0.55 8.25 8.84
CA ARG A 61 -0.06 9.16 7.86
C ARG A 61 0.98 9.89 7.01
N GLN A 62 2.18 10.08 7.53
CA GLN A 62 3.26 10.78 6.82
C GLN A 62 3.77 9.98 5.63
N TYR A 63 3.84 8.65 5.77
CA TYR A 63 4.39 7.78 4.75
C TYR A 63 3.31 6.91 4.10
N ASP A 64 3.47 6.63 2.82
CA ASP A 64 2.55 5.79 2.06
C ASP A 64 2.83 4.29 2.27
N ALA A 65 4.09 3.91 2.36
CA ALA A 65 4.51 2.55 2.64
C ALA A 65 5.74 2.48 3.54
N PHE A 66 5.94 1.31 4.13
CA PHE A 66 7.09 1.01 4.96
C PHE A 66 7.80 -0.23 4.44
N LEU A 67 9.11 -0.18 4.41
CA LEU A 67 9.99 -1.32 4.20
C LEU A 67 10.61 -1.71 5.53
N SER A 68 10.75 -2.98 5.81
CA SER A 68 11.39 -3.43 7.05
C SER A 68 12.38 -4.56 6.80
N SER A 69 13.51 -4.47 7.47
CA SER A 69 14.48 -5.56 7.55
C SER A 69 13.85 -6.83 8.14
N ASP A 70 14.26 -8.00 7.64
CA ASP A 70 13.78 -9.31 8.09
C ASP A 70 13.86 -9.48 9.62
N THR A 71 14.97 -9.08 10.22
CA THR A 71 15.20 -9.18 11.66
C THR A 71 14.26 -8.31 12.51
N LEU A 72 13.75 -7.20 11.92
CA LEU A 72 12.91 -6.23 12.62
C LEU A 72 11.41 -6.44 12.41
N ILE A 73 11.00 -7.03 11.30
CA ILE A 73 9.58 -7.17 10.94
C ILE A 73 8.76 -7.84 12.05
N LYS A 74 9.33 -8.85 12.72
CA LYS A 74 8.71 -9.57 13.84
C LYS A 74 8.64 -8.72 15.12
N LYS A 75 9.53 -7.75 15.28
CA LYS A 75 9.62 -6.87 16.47
C LYS A 75 8.71 -5.64 16.33
N ILE A 76 8.43 -5.19 15.12
CA ILE A 76 7.63 -3.98 14.84
C ILE A 76 6.26 -3.98 15.55
N PRO A 77 5.44 -5.05 15.50
CA PRO A 77 4.16 -5.07 16.19
C PRO A 77 4.29 -4.91 17.71
N ARG A 78 5.41 -5.35 18.28
CA ARG A 78 5.71 -5.20 19.72
C ARG A 78 6.15 -3.78 20.08
N LEU A 79 6.84 -3.09 19.15
CA LEU A 79 7.39 -1.74 19.35
C LEU A 79 6.34 -0.66 19.09
N LEU A 80 5.66 -0.74 17.96
CA LEU A 80 4.68 0.27 17.51
C LEU A 80 3.22 -0.12 17.83
N GLY A 81 2.98 -1.37 18.24
CA GLY A 81 1.63 -1.87 18.48
C GLY A 81 0.83 -2.07 17.18
N PRO A 82 -0.51 -2.15 17.26
CA PRO A 82 -1.37 -2.47 16.12
C PRO A 82 -1.62 -1.27 15.18
N GLY A 83 -0.96 -0.13 15.39
CA GLY A 83 -1.24 1.11 14.67
C GLY A 83 -1.03 1.00 13.16
N LEU A 84 0.09 0.42 12.73
CA LEU A 84 0.40 0.22 11.30
C LEU A 84 -0.54 -0.80 10.64
N ASN A 85 -0.86 -1.89 11.34
CA ASN A 85 -1.82 -2.88 10.83
C ASN A 85 -3.22 -2.30 10.65
N LYS A 86 -3.68 -1.48 11.61
CA LYS A 86 -4.99 -0.81 11.51
C LYS A 86 -5.02 0.22 10.38
N ALA A 87 -3.90 0.88 10.12
CA ALA A 87 -3.77 1.80 8.99
C ALA A 87 -3.70 1.07 7.63
N GLY A 88 -3.47 -0.26 7.62
CA GLY A 88 -3.29 -1.03 6.40
C GLY A 88 -1.90 -0.88 5.77
N LYS A 89 -0.94 -0.29 6.50
CA LYS A 89 0.43 0.02 6.06
C LYS A 89 1.46 -0.82 6.81
N PHE A 90 1.21 -2.13 6.90
CA PHE A 90 2.20 -3.03 7.50
C PHE A 90 3.45 -3.09 6.63
N PRO A 91 4.66 -3.05 7.21
CA PRO A 91 5.91 -3.02 6.47
C PRO A 91 6.09 -4.25 5.58
N THR A 92 6.60 -4.01 4.37
CA THR A 92 7.01 -5.08 3.45
C THR A 92 8.43 -5.54 3.80
N LEU A 93 8.66 -6.84 3.70
CA LEU A 93 9.94 -7.45 3.98
C LEU A 93 11.02 -6.96 2.99
N LEU A 94 12.16 -6.56 3.54
CA LEU A 94 13.37 -6.24 2.80
C LEU A 94 14.46 -7.21 3.21
N THR A 95 14.93 -8.05 2.28
CA THR A 95 16.06 -8.96 2.51
C THR A 95 17.38 -8.22 2.28
N SER A 96 18.47 -8.76 2.84
CA SER A 96 19.79 -8.10 2.78
C SER A 96 20.35 -7.93 1.36
N ASN A 97 19.89 -8.76 0.43
CA ASN A 97 20.37 -8.80 -0.95
C ASN A 97 19.47 -8.03 -1.95
N GLU A 98 18.28 -7.60 -1.52
CA GLU A 98 17.38 -6.85 -2.37
C GLU A 98 17.77 -5.37 -2.47
N ASP A 99 17.53 -4.80 -3.65
CA ASP A 99 17.68 -3.36 -3.85
C ASP A 99 16.45 -2.63 -3.33
N ILE A 100 16.70 -1.59 -2.52
CA ILE A 100 15.65 -0.74 -1.93
C ILE A 100 14.85 -0.02 -3.03
N LYS A 101 15.51 0.43 -4.11
CA LYS A 101 14.85 1.14 -5.23
C LYS A 101 13.86 0.23 -5.94
N GLU A 102 14.32 -0.95 -6.36
CA GLU A 102 13.47 -1.92 -7.05
C GLU A 102 12.28 -2.33 -6.18
N LYS A 103 12.52 -2.55 -4.89
CA LYS A 103 11.45 -2.91 -3.95
C LYS A 103 10.46 -1.77 -3.76
N ALA A 104 10.94 -0.53 -3.72
CA ALA A 104 10.10 0.67 -3.64
C ALA A 104 9.21 0.81 -4.87
N GLU A 105 9.75 0.67 -6.08
CA GLU A 105 8.99 0.70 -7.33
C GLU A 105 7.93 -0.40 -7.39
N ASN A 106 8.27 -1.61 -6.95
CA ASN A 106 7.33 -2.71 -6.85
C ASN A 106 6.15 -2.39 -5.90
N ILE A 107 6.41 -1.73 -4.77
CA ILE A 107 5.37 -1.31 -3.83
C ILE A 107 4.51 -0.19 -4.42
N MET A 108 5.13 0.79 -5.09
CA MET A 108 4.43 1.90 -5.73
C MET A 108 3.46 1.42 -6.81
N SER A 109 3.85 0.39 -7.57
CA SER A 109 3.01 -0.19 -8.62
C SER A 109 1.98 -1.19 -8.10
N THR A 110 2.13 -1.69 -6.87
CA THR A 110 1.25 -2.72 -6.31
C THR A 110 0.05 -2.10 -5.59
N ILE A 111 -1.14 -2.53 -5.99
CA ILE A 111 -2.38 -2.21 -5.28
C ILE A 111 -2.87 -3.42 -4.49
N LYS A 112 -3.57 -3.14 -3.39
CA LYS A 112 -4.13 -4.16 -2.51
C LYS A 112 -5.64 -4.04 -2.44
N PHE A 113 -6.33 -5.08 -2.88
CA PHE A 113 -7.74 -5.26 -2.61
C PHE A 113 -7.93 -5.97 -1.27
N GLN A 114 -8.59 -5.32 -0.35
CA GLN A 114 -8.86 -5.90 0.96
C GLN A 114 -10.30 -5.62 1.38
N MET A 115 -11.11 -6.67 1.45
CA MET A 115 -12.45 -6.59 2.00
C MET A 115 -12.41 -6.67 3.53
N LYS A 116 -12.92 -5.65 4.19
CA LYS A 116 -13.06 -5.56 5.65
C LYS A 116 -14.49 -5.94 6.06
N LYS A 117 -15.12 -5.16 6.94
CA LYS A 117 -16.53 -5.33 7.36
C LYS A 117 -17.52 -4.87 6.31
N VAL A 118 -17.18 -3.81 5.58
CA VAL A 118 -18.06 -3.15 4.61
C VAL A 118 -17.88 -3.80 3.24
N LEU A 119 -18.98 -3.96 2.51
CA LEU A 119 -19.00 -4.55 1.17
C LEU A 119 -18.53 -3.57 0.07
N CYS A 120 -18.06 -2.38 0.45
CA CYS A 120 -17.52 -1.39 -0.47
C CYS A 120 -15.99 -1.45 -0.47
N LEU A 121 -15.42 -1.48 -1.69
CA LEU A 121 -13.99 -1.45 -1.93
C LEU A 121 -13.62 -0.20 -2.70
N ASN A 122 -12.59 0.50 -2.26
CA ASN A 122 -12.03 1.64 -2.96
C ASN A 122 -10.52 1.48 -3.08
N VAL A 123 -10.00 1.70 -4.29
CA VAL A 123 -8.59 1.57 -4.62
C VAL A 123 -8.20 2.69 -5.57
N SER A 124 -7.01 3.24 -5.40
CA SER A 124 -6.43 4.20 -6.33
C SER A 124 -5.84 3.48 -7.53
N VAL A 125 -6.23 3.87 -8.74
CA VAL A 125 -5.77 3.26 -10.00
C VAL A 125 -5.03 4.24 -10.92
N GLY A 126 -5.00 5.52 -10.56
CA GLY A 126 -4.33 6.54 -11.34
C GLY A 126 -4.36 7.92 -10.68
N ASN A 127 -3.73 8.88 -11.34
CA ASN A 127 -3.71 10.29 -10.97
C ASN A 127 -4.15 11.16 -12.17
N ALA A 128 -4.30 12.47 -11.93
CA ALA A 128 -4.74 13.42 -12.95
C ALA A 128 -3.67 13.73 -14.02
N GLU A 129 -2.41 13.42 -13.74
CA GLU A 129 -1.28 13.65 -14.65
C GLU A 129 -1.11 12.53 -15.68
N MET A 130 -1.76 11.38 -15.45
CA MET A 130 -1.68 10.22 -16.34
C MET A 130 -2.50 10.42 -17.60
N SER A 131 -2.07 9.78 -18.68
CA SER A 131 -2.86 9.74 -19.92
C SER A 131 -4.17 8.96 -19.72
N ALA A 132 -5.21 9.32 -20.45
CA ALA A 132 -6.49 8.60 -20.39
C ALA A 132 -6.35 7.11 -20.79
N ALA A 133 -5.41 6.79 -21.68
CA ALA A 133 -5.11 5.42 -22.11
C ALA A 133 -4.54 4.58 -20.96
N ASP A 134 -3.61 5.15 -20.18
CA ASP A 134 -2.97 4.47 -19.04
C ASP A 134 -3.98 4.23 -17.90
N VAL A 135 -4.80 5.24 -17.59
CA VAL A 135 -5.87 5.09 -16.60
C VAL A 135 -6.86 4.01 -17.03
N LYS A 136 -7.27 3.98 -18.31
CA LYS A 136 -8.16 2.95 -18.86
C LYS A 136 -7.55 1.56 -18.74
N ALA A 137 -6.27 1.40 -19.04
CA ALA A 137 -5.55 0.13 -18.91
C ALA A 137 -5.52 -0.33 -17.46
N ASN A 138 -5.14 0.56 -16.52
CA ASN A 138 -5.12 0.26 -15.10
C ASN A 138 -6.51 -0.13 -14.55
N VAL A 139 -7.56 0.60 -14.91
CA VAL A 139 -8.94 0.30 -14.49
C VAL A 139 -9.39 -1.07 -15.00
N LYS A 140 -9.16 -1.36 -16.30
CA LYS A 140 -9.54 -2.65 -16.90
C LYS A 140 -8.87 -3.82 -16.20
N LEU A 141 -7.57 -3.72 -15.95
CA LEU A 141 -6.81 -4.78 -15.27
C LEU A 141 -7.23 -4.92 -13.80
N ALA A 142 -7.44 -3.81 -13.09
CA ALA A 142 -7.90 -3.84 -11.70
C ALA A 142 -9.29 -4.50 -11.56
N CYS A 143 -10.24 -4.17 -12.46
CA CYS A 143 -11.57 -4.78 -12.46
C CYS A 143 -11.52 -6.28 -12.77
N ASN A 144 -10.73 -6.69 -13.75
CA ASN A 144 -10.56 -8.10 -14.09
C ASN A 144 -9.95 -8.90 -12.94
N PHE A 145 -8.93 -8.32 -12.29
CA PHE A 145 -8.32 -8.95 -11.12
C PHE A 145 -9.30 -9.05 -9.95
N LEU A 146 -10.08 -8.01 -9.67
CA LEU A 146 -11.14 -8.07 -8.66
C LEU A 146 -12.15 -9.18 -8.97
N ALA A 147 -12.61 -9.26 -10.21
CA ALA A 147 -13.54 -10.32 -10.62
C ALA A 147 -12.95 -11.72 -10.40
N SER A 148 -11.66 -11.92 -10.70
CA SER A 148 -10.98 -13.20 -10.47
C SER A 148 -10.88 -13.61 -9.00
N LEU A 149 -10.85 -12.64 -8.07
CA LEU A 149 -10.84 -12.90 -6.63
C LEU A 149 -12.20 -13.31 -6.07
N LEU A 150 -13.28 -13.00 -6.78
CA LEU A 150 -14.64 -13.26 -6.35
C LEU A 150 -15.10 -14.64 -6.82
N LYS A 151 -15.83 -15.38 -5.97
CA LYS A 151 -16.29 -16.75 -6.29
C LYS A 151 -17.19 -16.86 -7.50
N LYS A 152 -18.03 -15.83 -7.74
CA LYS A 152 -18.97 -15.77 -8.87
C LYS A 152 -18.52 -14.75 -9.93
N ASN A 153 -17.25 -14.40 -9.95
CA ASN A 153 -16.68 -13.43 -10.90
C ASN A 153 -17.52 -12.12 -10.94
N TRP A 154 -17.87 -11.68 -12.13
CA TRP A 154 -18.63 -10.46 -12.37
C TRP A 154 -20.03 -10.43 -11.74
N GLN A 155 -20.64 -11.57 -11.51
CA GLN A 155 -21.99 -11.65 -10.89
C GLN A 155 -22.02 -11.15 -9.45
N ASN A 156 -20.89 -11.12 -8.75
CA ASN A 156 -20.78 -10.60 -7.39
C ASN A 156 -20.51 -9.09 -7.33
N ILE A 157 -20.25 -8.47 -8.49
CA ILE A 157 -20.04 -7.03 -8.60
C ILE A 157 -21.36 -6.38 -8.94
N LYS A 158 -21.88 -5.56 -8.02
CA LYS A 158 -23.17 -4.88 -8.20
C LYS A 158 -23.02 -3.62 -9.07
N VAL A 159 -22.05 -2.78 -8.74
CA VAL A 159 -21.78 -1.52 -9.43
C VAL A 159 -20.30 -1.16 -9.31
N VAL A 160 -19.77 -0.51 -10.33
CA VAL A 160 -18.41 0.06 -10.31
C VAL A 160 -18.48 1.54 -10.65
N TYR A 161 -17.88 2.36 -9.80
CA TYR A 161 -17.75 3.79 -9.97
C TYR A 161 -16.30 4.20 -10.11
N ILE A 162 -16.02 5.16 -10.98
CA ILE A 162 -14.76 5.88 -11.02
C ILE A 162 -15.00 7.33 -10.63
N LYS A 163 -14.10 7.88 -9.83
CA LYS A 163 -14.16 9.29 -9.42
C LYS A 163 -12.77 9.84 -9.15
N SER A 164 -12.58 11.11 -9.35
CA SER A 164 -11.43 11.82 -8.77
C SER A 164 -11.68 12.09 -7.28
N THR A 165 -10.65 12.50 -6.54
CA THR A 165 -10.73 12.68 -5.07
C THR A 165 -11.91 13.59 -4.66
N MET A 166 -12.11 14.70 -5.35
CA MET A 166 -13.17 15.68 -5.08
C MET A 166 -14.22 15.79 -6.21
N GLY A 167 -14.09 14.97 -7.25
CA GLY A 167 -15.00 15.02 -8.41
C GLY A 167 -16.27 14.17 -8.24
N PRO A 168 -17.19 14.28 -9.20
CA PRO A 168 -18.39 13.44 -9.25
C PRO A 168 -18.02 11.97 -9.50
N ALA A 169 -18.87 11.08 -9.01
CA ALA A 169 -18.75 9.66 -9.27
C ALA A 169 -19.43 9.32 -10.60
N LEU A 170 -18.69 8.69 -11.51
CA LEU A 170 -19.19 8.21 -12.80
C LEU A 170 -19.33 6.69 -12.74
N GLN A 171 -20.51 6.20 -13.07
CA GLN A 171 -20.79 4.76 -13.10
C GLN A 171 -20.23 4.14 -14.39
N ILE A 172 -19.47 3.07 -14.26
CA ILE A 172 -18.85 2.36 -15.38
C ILE A 172 -19.56 1.01 -15.63
N PHE A 173 -20.02 0.36 -14.57
CA PHE A 173 -20.65 -0.95 -14.61
C PHE A 173 -21.89 -0.97 -13.73
N PHE A 174 -22.94 -1.69 -14.22
CA PHE A 174 -24.25 -1.83 -13.59
C PHE A 174 -24.38 -3.18 -12.91
#